data_c2ac9463732ee8f523b376917e49f0c5
#
_entry.id   c2ac9463732ee8f523b376917e49f0c5
#
_cell.length_a   1.000
_cell.length_b   1.000
_cell.length_c   1.000
_cell.angle_alpha   90.00
_cell.angle_beta   90.00
_cell.angle_gamma   90.00
#
_symmetry.space_group_name_H-M   'P 1'
#
loop_
_entity.id
_entity.type
_entity.pdbx_description
1 polymer ?
#
loop_
_entity_poly.entity_id
_entity_poly.type
_entity_poly.pdbx_seq_one_letter_code
_entity_poly.pdbx_strand_id
1 'polypeptide(L)'
;LSQFGPYFTSKHKTPWGDAVNYDDTGCVEVRRFIVENALYWLHEYHLDGLRLDAVQSIKDDSNQHIVAEIAARAHELAIAEHRTIAVMLETDENLPRYVLPAAEGGHAADAVWSDDFHHAIHVLLTGENKGYYQDFADPALLPRVLSEPFAFQGEPFQFWQGRPRGASGS
;
A
#
# COMPACT_ATOMS: atom_id res chain seq x y z
N LEU A 1 -11.93 -2.53 -21.04
CA LEU A 1 -10.55 -2.00 -21.18
C LEU A 1 -9.70 -2.89 -22.08
N SER A 2 -9.77 -4.23 -21.98
CA SER A 2 -9.01 -5.17 -22.81
C SER A 2 -9.14 -4.97 -24.34
N GLN A 3 -10.22 -4.30 -24.80
CA GLN A 3 -10.39 -3.94 -26.22
C GLN A 3 -9.48 -2.78 -26.66
N PHE A 4 -8.93 -2.01 -25.72
CA PHE A 4 -8.17 -0.80 -26.01
C PHE A 4 -6.67 -0.98 -25.74
N GLY A 5 -6.26 -2.10 -25.17
CA GLY A 5 -4.86 -2.38 -24.92
C GLY A 5 -4.64 -3.47 -23.87
N PRO A 6 -3.38 -3.83 -23.58
CA PRO A 6 -3.02 -4.88 -22.65
C PRO A 6 -3.06 -4.39 -21.19
N TYR A 7 -4.22 -3.86 -20.76
CA TYR A 7 -4.39 -3.31 -19.42
C TYR A 7 -4.32 -4.34 -18.30
N PHE A 8 -4.63 -5.60 -18.62
CA PHE A 8 -4.62 -6.71 -17.67
C PHE A 8 -3.70 -7.82 -18.13
N THR A 9 -3.11 -8.54 -17.19
CA THR A 9 -2.25 -9.70 -17.45
C THR A 9 -2.70 -10.89 -16.63
N SER A 10 -2.64 -12.08 -17.24
CA SER A 10 -2.85 -13.35 -16.54
C SER A 10 -1.61 -13.85 -15.79
N LYS A 11 -0.46 -13.17 -15.92
CA LYS A 11 0.78 -13.47 -15.20
C LYS A 11 0.56 -13.44 -13.68
N HIS A 12 -0.26 -12.51 -13.22
CA HIS A 12 -0.61 -12.35 -11.82
C HIS A 12 -2.12 -12.44 -11.62
N LYS A 13 -2.52 -12.95 -10.45
CA LYS A 13 -3.93 -13.00 -10.02
C LYS A 13 -4.12 -12.18 -8.76
N THR A 14 -5.27 -11.53 -8.69
CA THR A 14 -5.75 -10.78 -7.52
C THR A 14 -7.08 -11.35 -7.06
N PRO A 15 -7.60 -10.99 -5.87
CA PRO A 15 -8.94 -11.38 -5.45
C PRO A 15 -10.05 -10.98 -6.43
N TRP A 16 -9.80 -10.00 -7.29
CA TRP A 16 -10.75 -9.48 -8.27
C TRP A 16 -10.55 -10.02 -9.70
N GLY A 17 -9.58 -10.90 -9.91
CA GLY A 17 -9.27 -11.51 -11.20
C GLY A 17 -7.84 -11.23 -11.69
N ASP A 18 -7.69 -11.04 -13.01
CA ASP A 18 -6.40 -10.72 -13.62
C ASP A 18 -5.87 -9.38 -13.11
N ALA A 19 -4.56 -9.33 -12.83
CA ALA A 19 -3.92 -8.11 -12.35
C ALA A 19 -3.81 -7.05 -13.45
N VAL A 20 -3.69 -5.78 -13.05
CA VAL A 20 -3.27 -4.71 -13.96
C VAL A 20 -1.86 -5.02 -14.45
N ASN A 21 -1.61 -4.80 -15.73
CA ASN A 21 -0.36 -5.16 -16.39
C ASN A 21 0.73 -4.11 -16.13
N TYR A 22 1.55 -4.34 -15.11
CA TYR A 22 2.69 -3.48 -14.79
C TYR A 22 4.04 -4.05 -15.26
N ASP A 23 4.12 -5.35 -15.59
CA ASP A 23 5.40 -6.04 -15.76
C ASP A 23 5.41 -7.15 -16.83
N ASP A 24 4.38 -7.18 -17.68
CA ASP A 24 4.28 -8.12 -18.79
C ASP A 24 4.31 -7.36 -20.14
N THR A 25 4.20 -8.10 -21.24
CA THR A 25 4.25 -7.55 -22.60
C THR A 25 3.26 -6.39 -22.76
N GLY A 26 3.75 -5.25 -23.25
CA GLY A 26 2.95 -4.04 -23.48
C GLY A 26 2.64 -3.22 -22.22
N CYS A 27 3.27 -3.48 -21.09
CA CYS A 27 3.03 -2.79 -19.81
C CYS A 27 3.43 -1.30 -19.82
N VAL A 28 4.34 -0.88 -20.70
CA VAL A 28 4.92 0.48 -20.70
C VAL A 28 3.83 1.57 -20.73
N GLU A 29 2.87 1.44 -21.65
CA GLU A 29 1.79 2.42 -21.79
C GLU A 29 0.78 2.32 -20.63
N VAL A 30 0.59 1.14 -20.05
CA VAL A 30 -0.26 0.94 -18.88
C VAL A 30 0.36 1.62 -17.66
N ARG A 31 1.66 1.41 -17.41
CA ARG A 31 2.41 2.09 -16.36
C ARG A 31 2.32 3.61 -16.50
N ARG A 32 2.62 4.10 -17.73
CA ARG A 32 2.54 5.53 -18.04
C ARG A 32 1.16 6.08 -17.74
N PHE A 33 0.10 5.44 -18.18
CA PHE A 33 -1.28 5.85 -17.92
C PHE A 33 -1.57 5.98 -16.41
N ILE A 34 -1.14 5.03 -15.60
CA ILE A 34 -1.37 5.03 -14.15
C ILE A 34 -0.57 6.15 -13.46
N VAL A 35 0.72 6.30 -13.83
CA VAL A 35 1.57 7.37 -13.26
C VAL A 35 1.06 8.75 -13.67
N GLU A 36 0.75 8.95 -14.95
CA GLU A 36 0.20 10.22 -15.44
C GLU A 36 -1.16 10.53 -14.81
N ASN A 37 -2.00 9.53 -14.55
CA ASN A 37 -3.25 9.74 -13.83
C ASN A 37 -3.00 10.21 -12.38
N ALA A 38 -2.04 9.64 -11.66
CA ALA A 38 -1.67 10.11 -10.34
C ALA A 38 -1.19 11.57 -10.38
N LEU A 39 -0.28 11.89 -11.29
CA LEU A 39 0.24 13.25 -11.46
C LEU A 39 -0.83 14.25 -11.90
N TYR A 40 -1.78 13.83 -12.73
CA TYR A 40 -2.90 14.66 -13.16
C TYR A 40 -3.72 15.18 -11.98
N TRP A 41 -4.06 14.31 -11.03
CA TRP A 41 -4.78 14.74 -9.83
C TRP A 41 -3.95 15.67 -8.93
N LEU A 42 -2.67 15.41 -8.81
CA LEU A 42 -1.77 16.22 -8.00
C LEU A 42 -1.49 17.59 -8.63
N HIS A 43 -1.29 17.63 -9.95
CA HIS A 43 -0.92 18.84 -10.68
C HIS A 43 -2.13 19.70 -11.03
N GLU A 44 -3.10 19.16 -11.78
CA GLU A 44 -4.22 19.93 -12.30
C GLU A 44 -5.25 20.32 -11.22
N TYR A 45 -5.46 19.44 -10.25
CA TYR A 45 -6.42 19.68 -9.16
C TYR A 45 -5.76 20.11 -7.85
N HIS A 46 -4.44 20.24 -7.85
CA HIS A 46 -3.66 20.68 -6.68
C HIS A 46 -3.96 19.89 -5.40
N LEU A 47 -4.20 18.57 -5.53
CA LEU A 47 -4.32 17.72 -4.36
C LEU A 47 -2.97 17.66 -3.62
N ASP A 48 -3.00 17.72 -2.29
CA ASP A 48 -1.80 17.67 -1.45
C ASP A 48 -1.29 16.25 -1.19
N GLY A 49 -1.94 15.25 -1.76
CA GLY A 49 -1.51 13.87 -1.67
C GLY A 49 -2.49 12.88 -2.25
N LEU A 50 -2.07 11.62 -2.24
CA LEU A 50 -2.87 10.47 -2.69
C LEU A 50 -2.85 9.39 -1.63
N ARG A 51 -3.96 8.70 -1.44
CA ARG A 51 -4.02 7.41 -0.77
C ARG A 51 -4.19 6.33 -1.81
N LEU A 52 -3.23 5.40 -1.88
CA LEU A 52 -3.30 4.24 -2.76
C LEU A 52 -3.93 3.08 -2.01
N ASP A 53 -5.02 2.55 -2.57
CA ASP A 53 -5.86 1.52 -1.98
C ASP A 53 -5.30 0.12 -2.22
N ALA A 54 -5.37 -0.77 -1.22
CA ALA A 54 -5.06 -2.19 -1.29
C ALA A 54 -3.73 -2.51 -2.01
N VAL A 55 -2.66 -1.80 -1.66
CA VAL A 55 -1.38 -1.91 -2.39
C VAL A 55 -0.75 -3.30 -2.33
N GLN A 56 -1.07 -4.12 -1.35
CA GLN A 56 -0.68 -5.53 -1.28
C GLN A 56 -1.21 -6.35 -2.45
N SER A 57 -2.28 -5.90 -3.08
CA SER A 57 -2.88 -6.54 -4.25
C SER A 57 -2.32 -6.04 -5.58
N ILE A 58 -1.51 -5.00 -5.58
CA ILE A 58 -0.79 -4.51 -6.75
C ILE A 58 0.40 -5.45 -7.01
N LYS A 59 0.36 -6.17 -8.12
CA LYS A 59 1.38 -7.16 -8.48
C LYS A 59 2.26 -6.59 -9.57
N ASP A 60 3.55 -6.47 -9.27
CA ASP A 60 4.56 -5.90 -10.16
C ASP A 60 5.94 -6.46 -9.76
N ASP A 61 6.50 -7.33 -10.60
CA ASP A 61 7.83 -7.93 -10.41
C ASP A 61 8.93 -7.16 -11.14
N SER A 62 8.64 -5.95 -11.65
CA SER A 62 9.64 -5.12 -12.28
C SER A 62 10.67 -4.58 -11.28
N ASN A 63 11.83 -4.14 -11.78
CA ASN A 63 12.89 -3.59 -10.92
C ASN A 63 12.44 -2.38 -10.11
N GLN A 64 11.52 -1.58 -10.64
CA GLN A 64 10.88 -0.49 -9.92
C GLN A 64 9.38 -0.75 -9.86
N HIS A 65 8.92 -1.16 -8.69
CA HIS A 65 7.50 -1.39 -8.46
C HIS A 65 6.67 -0.14 -8.77
N ILE A 66 5.50 -0.29 -9.39
CA ILE A 66 4.64 0.85 -9.81
C ILE A 66 4.32 1.81 -8.66
N VAL A 67 4.15 1.30 -7.44
CA VAL A 67 3.91 2.14 -6.24
C VAL A 67 5.12 3.03 -5.96
N ALA A 68 6.35 2.48 -6.07
CA ALA A 68 7.57 3.25 -5.91
C ALA A 68 7.76 4.28 -7.03
N GLU A 69 7.36 3.94 -8.26
CA GLU A 69 7.38 4.88 -9.38
C GLU A 69 6.42 6.06 -9.16
N ILE A 70 5.19 5.78 -8.71
CA ILE A 70 4.20 6.83 -8.39
C ILE A 70 4.74 7.74 -7.28
N ALA A 71 5.29 7.18 -6.20
CA ALA A 71 5.85 7.96 -5.10
C ALA A 71 7.00 8.86 -5.57
N ALA A 72 7.95 8.30 -6.32
CA ALA A 72 9.08 9.06 -6.87
C ALA A 72 8.61 10.22 -7.76
N ARG A 73 7.67 9.99 -8.66
CA ARG A 73 7.16 11.01 -9.57
C ARG A 73 6.33 12.08 -8.84
N ALA A 74 5.59 11.70 -7.80
CA ALA A 74 4.87 12.66 -6.94
C ALA A 74 5.85 13.56 -6.18
N HIS A 75 6.95 13.02 -5.66
CA HIS A 75 7.99 13.80 -4.99
C HIS A 75 8.76 14.72 -5.96
N GLU A 76 9.03 14.27 -7.18
CA GLU A 76 9.61 15.14 -8.22
C GLU A 76 8.69 16.32 -8.52
N LEU A 77 7.39 16.10 -8.64
CA LEU A 77 6.39 17.15 -8.83
C LEU A 77 6.35 18.12 -7.64
N ALA A 78 6.40 17.58 -6.40
CA ALA A 78 6.43 18.38 -5.17
C ALA A 78 7.61 19.37 -5.17
N ILE A 79 8.80 18.90 -5.58
CA ILE A 79 9.99 19.74 -5.71
C ILE A 79 9.79 20.80 -6.79
N ALA A 80 9.30 20.41 -7.95
CA ALA A 80 9.10 21.32 -9.09
C ALA A 80 8.07 22.42 -8.79
N GLU A 81 7.05 22.11 -8.03
CA GLU A 81 5.97 23.05 -7.67
C GLU A 81 6.19 23.76 -6.31
N HIS A 82 7.32 23.48 -5.63
CA HIS A 82 7.65 24.08 -4.32
C HIS A 82 6.55 23.88 -3.27
N ARG A 83 5.93 22.70 -3.24
CA ARG A 83 4.89 22.35 -2.26
C ARG A 83 5.09 20.96 -1.70
N THR A 84 4.39 20.63 -0.63
CA THR A 84 4.38 19.27 -0.05
C THR A 84 3.32 18.42 -0.75
N ILE A 85 3.70 17.22 -1.18
CA ILE A 85 2.80 16.20 -1.69
C ILE A 85 3.10 14.91 -0.93
N ALA A 86 2.08 14.27 -0.39
CA ALA A 86 2.21 13.03 0.36
C ALA A 86 1.58 11.83 -0.39
N VAL A 87 2.28 10.71 -0.43
CA VAL A 87 1.76 9.44 -0.95
C VAL A 87 1.59 8.48 0.23
N MET A 88 0.35 8.16 0.52
CA MET A 88 -0.02 7.24 1.61
C MET A 88 -0.50 5.92 1.02
N LEU A 89 -0.11 4.82 1.64
CA LEU A 89 -0.46 3.47 1.18
C LEU A 89 -1.42 2.83 2.17
N GLU A 90 -2.47 2.21 1.68
CA GLU A 90 -3.32 1.36 2.49
C GLU A 90 -2.97 -0.10 2.23
N THR A 91 -2.68 -0.84 3.30
CA THR A 91 -2.28 -2.24 3.24
C THR A 91 -2.49 -2.93 4.59
N ASP A 92 -2.75 -4.24 4.53
CA ASP A 92 -2.85 -5.11 5.69
C ASP A 92 -1.56 -5.91 5.98
N GLU A 93 -0.49 -5.71 5.19
CA GLU A 93 0.72 -6.53 5.28
C GLU A 93 1.68 -6.15 6.41
N ASN A 94 1.68 -4.92 6.90
CA ASN A 94 2.61 -4.42 7.93
C ASN A 94 4.10 -4.58 7.55
N LEU A 95 4.47 -4.15 6.36
CA LEU A 95 5.83 -4.31 5.86
C LEU A 95 6.57 -2.96 5.81
N PRO A 96 7.74 -2.84 6.44
CA PRO A 96 8.55 -1.61 6.41
C PRO A 96 8.92 -1.15 5.00
N ARG A 97 9.04 -2.06 4.04
CA ARG A 97 9.39 -1.77 2.64
C ARG A 97 8.55 -0.66 2.00
N TYR A 98 7.32 -0.45 2.48
CA TYR A 98 6.44 0.56 1.92
C TYR A 98 6.94 1.98 2.14
N VAL A 99 7.60 2.24 3.27
CA VAL A 99 8.11 3.57 3.65
C VAL A 99 9.64 3.67 3.62
N LEU A 100 10.35 2.56 3.51
CA LEU A 100 11.80 2.59 3.38
C LEU A 100 12.22 3.34 2.11
N PRO A 101 13.37 4.05 2.15
CA PRO A 101 13.93 4.72 0.98
C PRO A 101 14.16 3.76 -0.20
N ALA A 102 14.03 4.27 -1.43
CA ALA A 102 14.30 3.48 -2.64
C ALA A 102 15.73 2.90 -2.66
N ALA A 103 16.71 3.61 -2.09
CA ALA A 103 18.09 3.12 -1.96
C ALA A 103 18.22 1.87 -1.08
N GLU A 104 17.24 1.63 -0.22
CA GLU A 104 17.15 0.46 0.67
C GLU A 104 16.16 -0.60 0.12
N GLY A 105 15.74 -0.47 -1.14
CA GLY A 105 14.79 -1.36 -1.79
C GLY A 105 13.32 -1.12 -1.40
N GLY A 106 13.04 0.02 -0.77
CA GLY A 106 11.69 0.42 -0.39
C GLY A 106 10.93 1.14 -1.51
N HIS A 107 9.65 1.44 -1.22
CA HIS A 107 8.79 2.18 -2.13
C HIS A 107 8.81 3.69 -1.90
N ALA A 108 9.46 4.15 -0.84
CA ALA A 108 9.60 5.56 -0.46
C ALA A 108 8.26 6.31 -0.35
N ALA A 109 7.18 5.63 0.03
CA ALA A 109 5.95 6.31 0.37
C ALA A 109 6.10 7.07 1.71
N ASP A 110 5.30 8.12 1.88
CA ASP A 110 5.40 9.00 3.06
C ASP A 110 4.76 8.40 4.31
N ALA A 111 3.74 7.56 4.12
CA ALA A 111 3.04 6.92 5.23
C ALA A 111 2.32 5.63 4.80
N VAL A 112 1.99 4.80 5.80
CA VAL A 112 1.05 3.70 5.68
C VAL A 112 -0.20 4.01 6.50
N TRP A 113 -1.37 3.83 5.91
CA TRP A 113 -2.63 3.85 6.62
C TRP A 113 -2.74 2.57 7.44
N SER A 114 -2.57 2.69 8.76
CA SER A 114 -2.43 1.54 9.65
C SER A 114 -3.77 0.86 9.93
N ASP A 115 -4.00 -0.29 9.31
CA ASP A 115 -5.12 -1.18 9.60
C ASP A 115 -5.16 -1.57 11.08
N ASP A 116 -4.02 -1.87 11.66
CA ASP A 116 -3.90 -2.30 13.04
C ASP A 116 -4.47 -1.26 14.02
N PHE A 117 -4.23 0.03 13.75
CA PHE A 117 -4.71 1.10 14.61
C PHE A 117 -6.23 1.17 14.65
N HIS A 118 -6.87 1.26 13.48
CA HIS A 118 -8.32 1.43 13.46
C HIS A 118 -9.06 0.14 13.82
N HIS A 119 -8.51 -1.04 13.57
CA HIS A 119 -9.09 -2.30 14.03
C HIS A 119 -8.98 -2.48 15.54
N ALA A 120 -7.83 -2.17 16.15
CA ALA A 120 -7.68 -2.21 17.61
C ALA A 120 -8.66 -1.25 18.31
N ILE A 121 -8.82 -0.02 17.81
CA ILE A 121 -9.81 0.93 18.31
C ILE A 121 -11.23 0.41 18.11
N HIS A 122 -11.56 -0.12 16.92
CA HIS A 122 -12.88 -0.66 16.65
C HIS A 122 -13.27 -1.72 17.67
N VAL A 123 -12.40 -2.72 17.88
CA VAL A 123 -12.66 -3.80 18.85
C VAL A 123 -12.80 -3.25 20.27
N LEU A 124 -11.95 -2.32 20.66
CA LEU A 124 -12.01 -1.70 21.98
C LEU A 124 -13.35 -0.98 22.23
N LEU A 125 -13.86 -0.28 21.22
CA LEU A 125 -15.09 0.51 21.35
C LEU A 125 -16.37 -0.32 21.20
N THR A 126 -16.35 -1.36 20.37
CA THR A 126 -17.57 -2.12 20.01
C THR A 126 -17.65 -3.48 20.67
N GLY A 127 -16.52 -4.06 21.08
CA GLY A 127 -16.42 -5.46 21.53
C GLY A 127 -16.53 -6.48 20.39
N GLU A 128 -16.61 -6.04 19.11
CA GLU A 128 -16.66 -6.94 17.96
C GLU A 128 -15.30 -7.62 17.77
N ASN A 129 -15.25 -8.94 17.93
CA ASN A 129 -14.03 -9.73 17.91
C ASN A 129 -14.16 -11.00 17.05
N LYS A 130 -14.91 -10.94 15.94
CA LYS A 130 -15.10 -12.06 15.01
C LYS A 130 -14.56 -11.76 13.64
N GLY A 131 -14.28 -12.82 12.87
CA GLY A 131 -13.78 -12.68 11.51
C GLY A 131 -12.48 -11.89 11.49
N TYR A 132 -12.42 -10.83 10.69
CA TYR A 132 -11.23 -9.99 10.55
C TYR A 132 -10.75 -9.35 11.88
N TYR A 133 -11.67 -9.09 12.83
CA TYR A 133 -11.37 -8.44 14.10
C TYR A 133 -10.90 -9.40 15.22
N GLN A 134 -10.92 -10.73 14.97
CA GLN A 134 -10.65 -11.73 16.02
C GLN A 134 -9.26 -11.59 16.64
N ASP A 135 -8.28 -11.13 15.88
CA ASP A 135 -6.90 -10.97 16.32
C ASP A 135 -6.63 -9.66 17.07
N PHE A 136 -7.63 -8.76 17.11
CA PHE A 136 -7.50 -7.43 17.75
C PHE A 136 -8.15 -7.35 19.12
N ALA A 137 -8.54 -8.47 19.72
CA ALA A 137 -9.22 -8.51 21.01
C ALA A 137 -8.29 -8.19 22.21
N ASP A 138 -6.97 -8.29 22.05
CA ASP A 138 -6.01 -7.96 23.11
C ASP A 138 -5.90 -6.43 23.26
N PRO A 139 -6.29 -5.87 24.43
CA PRO A 139 -6.22 -4.43 24.68
C PRO A 139 -4.78 -3.88 24.65
N ALA A 140 -3.75 -4.72 24.78
CA ALA A 140 -2.35 -4.31 24.66
C ALA A 140 -1.94 -3.91 23.23
N LEU A 141 -2.72 -4.28 22.23
CA LEU A 141 -2.41 -3.93 20.83
C LEU A 141 -2.55 -2.43 20.55
N LEU A 142 -3.51 -1.75 21.19
CA LEU A 142 -3.68 -0.30 20.97
C LEU A 142 -2.49 0.52 21.49
N PRO A 143 -2.00 0.35 22.72
CA PRO A 143 -0.75 1.00 23.16
C PRO A 143 0.44 0.63 22.27
N ARG A 144 0.54 -0.62 21.83
CA ARG A 144 1.62 -1.06 20.96
C ARG A 144 1.62 -0.31 19.63
N VAL A 145 0.50 -0.23 18.91
CA VAL A 145 0.40 0.44 17.61
C VAL A 145 0.55 1.96 17.70
N LEU A 146 0.40 2.54 18.89
CA LEU A 146 0.68 3.97 19.14
C LEU A 146 2.17 4.25 19.38
N SER A 147 2.94 3.26 19.82
CA SER A 147 4.37 3.41 20.15
C SER A 147 5.30 2.72 19.17
N GLU A 148 4.79 1.76 18.40
CA GLU A 148 5.51 0.97 17.41
C GLU A 148 4.86 1.13 16.03
N PRO A 149 5.56 0.84 14.93
CA PRO A 149 5.01 1.00 13.57
C PRO A 149 3.73 0.19 13.33
N PHE A 150 3.68 -1.05 13.87
CA PHE A 150 2.58 -1.99 13.68
C PHE A 150 2.31 -2.81 14.95
N ALA A 151 1.07 -3.25 15.12
CA ALA A 151 0.70 -4.16 16.21
C ALA A 151 1.20 -5.60 15.96
N PHE A 152 1.28 -6.02 14.69
CA PHE A 152 1.82 -7.31 14.28
C PHE A 152 3.10 -7.09 13.47
N GLN A 153 4.20 -7.68 13.94
CA GLN A 153 5.53 -7.54 13.36
C GLN A 153 6.20 -8.90 13.12
N GLY A 154 5.41 -9.85 12.61
CA GLY A 154 5.80 -11.22 12.35
C GLY A 154 5.10 -12.25 13.23
N GLU A 155 4.24 -11.82 14.13
CA GLU A 155 3.44 -12.73 14.95
C GLU A 155 2.37 -13.45 14.12
N PRO A 156 1.96 -14.68 14.56
CA PRO A 156 0.88 -15.42 13.92
C PRO A 156 -0.42 -14.61 13.91
N PHE A 157 -1.11 -14.56 12.76
CA PHE A 157 -2.38 -13.87 12.57
C PHE A 157 -3.45 -14.90 12.23
N GLN A 158 -4.43 -15.08 13.09
CA GLN A 158 -5.39 -16.19 12.97
C GLN A 158 -6.31 -16.03 11.75
N PHE A 159 -6.68 -14.80 11.41
CA PHE A 159 -7.47 -14.55 10.20
C PHE A 159 -6.73 -15.02 8.93
N TRP A 160 -5.40 -15.04 8.93
CA TRP A 160 -4.58 -15.63 7.87
C TRP A 160 -4.20 -17.09 8.15
N GLN A 161 -4.99 -17.82 8.93
CA GLN A 161 -4.77 -19.22 9.27
C GLN A 161 -3.43 -19.43 10.01
N GLY A 162 -3.07 -18.50 10.88
CA GLY A 162 -1.84 -18.57 11.68
C GLY A 162 -0.55 -18.20 10.93
N ARG A 163 -0.64 -17.76 9.67
CA ARG A 163 0.53 -17.21 8.98
C ARG A 163 0.99 -15.92 9.64
N PRO A 164 2.31 -15.64 9.66
CA PRO A 164 2.83 -14.41 10.20
C PRO A 164 2.26 -13.18 9.47
N ARG A 165 1.92 -12.14 10.23
CA ARG A 165 1.55 -10.83 9.68
C ARG A 165 2.65 -9.82 9.97
N GLY A 166 3.11 -9.15 8.95
CA GLY A 166 4.16 -8.15 9.05
C GLY A 166 5.58 -8.72 9.11
N ALA A 167 6.52 -7.82 9.31
CA ALA A 167 7.92 -8.11 9.57
C ALA A 167 8.45 -7.13 10.61
N SER A 168 9.44 -7.53 11.40
CA SER A 168 10.07 -6.61 12.36
C SER A 168 10.70 -5.44 11.61
N GLY A 169 10.45 -4.22 12.09
CA GLY A 169 10.96 -2.98 11.51
C GLY A 169 12.40 -2.65 11.93
N SER A 170 13.21 -3.69 12.27
CA SER A 170 14.60 -3.54 12.69
C SER A 170 15.55 -3.58 11.53
#